data_71de5e01bcdeb6abb9fe8318dbcbd156
#
_entry.id   71de5e01bcdeb6abb9fe8318dbcbd156
#
_cell.length_a   1.000
_cell.length_b   1.000
_cell.length_c   1.000
_cell.angle_alpha   90.00
_cell.angle_beta   90.00
_cell.angle_gamma   90.00
#
_symmetry.space_group_name_H-M   'P 1'
#
loop_
_entity.id
_entity.type
_entity.pdbx_description
1 polymer ?
#
loop_
_entity_poly.entity_id
_entity_poly.type
_entity_poly.pdbx_seq_one_letter_code
_entity_poly.pdbx_strand_id
1 'polypeptide(L)'
;MKSSHKKHLRRTLLCALFAGSIAAPFAAPHAYALPIEGANAATNKTEADISTSGAVMDITGKTEHNVLRWEDFSIDQNEKVRFDGGSQTRDYLNLVTGEGASNIYGTIEGGRNVYLVNPHGILFAAVSQVNTGALYLSTANVDAVASAAGTSWGG
;
A
#
# COMPACT_ATOMS: atom_id res chain seq x y z
N MET A 1 -79.60 9.86 -44.14
CA MET A 1 -79.19 8.99 -43.00
C MET A 1 -77.82 8.39 -43.27
N LYS A 2 -76.82 8.86 -42.61
CA LYS A 2 -75.63 8.11 -42.21
C LYS A 2 -74.71 9.10 -41.57
N SER A 3 -74.64 9.01 -40.28
CA SER A 3 -73.69 9.72 -39.42
C SER A 3 -72.30 9.21 -39.67
N SER A 4 -71.39 10.10 -40.04
CA SER A 4 -69.97 9.80 -40.13
C SER A 4 -69.26 10.37 -38.91
N HIS A 5 -68.85 9.49 -38.02
CA HIS A 5 -68.06 9.85 -36.88
C HIS A 5 -66.57 10.05 -37.29
N LYS A 6 -66.17 11.28 -37.36
CA LYS A 6 -64.72 11.60 -37.48
C LYS A 6 -64.10 11.40 -36.18
N LYS A 7 -63.25 10.33 -36.06
CA LYS A 7 -62.38 10.10 -34.95
C LYS A 7 -61.24 11.08 -35.03
N HIS A 8 -61.16 12.01 -34.09
CA HIS A 8 -59.98 12.86 -33.87
C HIS A 8 -58.92 12.06 -33.24
N LEU A 9 -57.91 11.78 -34.03
CA LEU A 9 -56.65 11.16 -33.55
C LEU A 9 -55.88 12.22 -32.76
N ARG A 10 -55.94 12.15 -31.45
CA ARG A 10 -55.13 12.98 -30.58
C ARG A 10 -53.68 12.45 -30.66
N ARG A 11 -52.85 13.21 -31.34
CA ARG A 11 -51.39 13.02 -31.26
C ARG A 11 -50.95 13.39 -29.88
N THR A 12 -50.72 12.39 -29.06
CA THR A 12 -50.02 12.56 -27.78
C THR A 12 -48.54 12.80 -28.08
N LEU A 13 -48.10 14.01 -27.84
CA LEU A 13 -46.69 14.38 -27.93
C LEU A 13 -46.00 13.76 -26.74
N LEU A 14 -45.25 12.68 -26.96
CA LEU A 14 -44.43 12.04 -25.95
C LEU A 14 -43.20 12.90 -25.77
N CYS A 15 -43.20 13.78 -24.76
CA CYS A 15 -41.97 14.42 -24.28
C CYS A 15 -41.11 13.35 -23.67
N ALA A 16 -40.09 12.91 -24.41
CA ALA A 16 -39.02 12.12 -23.85
C ALA A 16 -38.20 13.02 -22.89
N LEU A 17 -38.41 12.85 -21.61
CA LEU A 17 -37.48 13.38 -20.60
C LEU A 17 -36.18 12.61 -20.75
N PHE A 18 -35.18 13.24 -21.32
CA PHE A 18 -33.80 12.83 -21.16
C PHE A 18 -33.44 13.08 -19.71
N ALA A 19 -33.61 12.06 -18.88
CA ALA A 19 -32.94 12.01 -17.59
C ALA A 19 -31.45 11.85 -17.88
N GLY A 20 -30.73 12.98 -17.90
CA GLY A 20 -29.29 12.97 -17.90
C GLY A 20 -28.82 12.24 -16.65
N SER A 21 -28.35 11.00 -16.81
CA SER A 21 -27.59 10.31 -15.78
C SER A 21 -26.32 11.14 -15.55
N ILE A 22 -26.32 11.91 -14.47
CA ILE A 22 -25.10 12.44 -13.92
C ILE A 22 -24.43 11.20 -13.32
N ALA A 23 -23.54 10.57 -14.08
CA ALA A 23 -22.61 9.61 -13.53
C ALA A 23 -21.74 10.40 -12.54
N ALA A 24 -22.10 10.36 -11.27
CA ALA A 24 -21.17 10.76 -10.23
C ALA A 24 -19.91 9.91 -10.45
N PRO A 25 -18.72 10.52 -10.49
CA PRO A 25 -17.50 9.72 -10.51
C PRO A 25 -17.57 8.86 -9.25
N PHE A 26 -17.73 7.55 -9.44
CA PHE A 26 -17.44 6.59 -8.40
C PHE A 26 -15.95 6.81 -8.14
N ALA A 27 -15.63 7.51 -7.06
CA ALA A 27 -14.30 7.40 -6.49
C ALA A 27 -14.15 5.91 -6.19
N ALA A 28 -13.35 5.22 -6.99
CA ALA A 28 -12.95 3.87 -6.67
C ALA A 28 -12.44 3.94 -5.22
N PRO A 29 -12.89 3.03 -4.34
CA PRO A 29 -12.29 2.98 -3.01
C PRO A 29 -10.80 2.88 -3.27
N HIS A 30 -10.03 3.83 -2.73
CA HIS A 30 -8.59 3.75 -2.76
C HIS A 30 -8.26 2.44 -2.07
N ALA A 31 -7.83 1.45 -2.84
CA ALA A 31 -7.24 0.27 -2.25
C ALA A 31 -6.01 0.79 -1.51
N TYR A 32 -6.06 0.76 -0.19
CA TYR A 32 -4.91 1.09 0.62
C TYR A 32 -3.76 0.21 0.16
N ALA A 33 -2.67 0.83 -0.25
CA ALA A 33 -1.48 0.14 -0.72
C ALA A 33 -0.43 0.07 0.41
N LEU A 34 -0.87 -0.36 1.60
CA LEU A 34 0.06 -0.73 2.68
C LEU A 34 0.87 -1.96 2.25
N PRO A 35 2.08 -2.13 2.78
CA PRO A 35 2.93 -3.27 2.48
C PRO A 35 2.20 -4.61 2.59
N ILE A 36 2.46 -5.50 1.65
CA ILE A 36 1.89 -6.85 1.60
C ILE A 36 2.96 -7.84 2.04
N GLU A 37 2.68 -8.61 3.09
CA GLU A 37 3.59 -9.66 3.55
C GLU A 37 3.81 -10.71 2.46
N GLY A 38 5.06 -11.18 2.33
CA GLY A 38 5.43 -12.18 1.33
C GLY A 38 4.75 -13.53 1.60
N ALA A 39 4.37 -14.23 0.54
CA ALA A 39 3.66 -15.52 0.59
C ALA A 39 4.47 -16.64 1.29
N ASN A 40 5.77 -16.47 1.49
CA ASN A 40 6.65 -17.41 2.17
C ASN A 40 6.92 -17.02 3.64
N ALA A 41 6.05 -16.26 4.26
CA ALA A 41 6.15 -15.90 5.66
C ALA A 41 6.31 -17.10 6.62
N ALA A 42 5.91 -18.31 6.20
CA ALA A 42 6.10 -19.53 6.99
C ALA A 42 7.56 -19.98 7.14
N THR A 43 8.42 -19.66 6.17
CA THR A 43 9.87 -19.98 6.24
C THR A 43 10.72 -18.77 6.60
N ASN A 44 10.16 -17.60 6.47
CA ASN A 44 10.79 -16.34 6.85
C ASN A 44 10.04 -15.85 8.08
N LYS A 45 10.47 -16.31 9.25
CA LYS A 45 9.94 -15.82 10.51
C LYS A 45 10.05 -14.30 10.50
N THR A 46 8.94 -13.65 10.22
CA THR A 46 8.80 -12.23 10.50
C THR A 46 8.95 -12.10 12.01
N GLU A 47 10.08 -11.62 12.45
CA GLU A 47 10.40 -11.44 13.87
C GLU A 47 9.71 -10.17 14.42
N ALA A 48 8.54 -9.86 13.90
CA ALA A 48 7.76 -8.72 14.30
C ALA A 48 6.27 -9.08 14.39
N ASP A 49 5.57 -8.37 15.24
CA ASP A 49 4.11 -8.37 15.26
C ASP A 49 3.64 -7.24 14.35
N ILE A 50 2.79 -7.59 13.37
CA ILE A 50 2.23 -6.65 12.39
C ILE A 50 0.74 -6.53 12.63
N SER A 51 0.25 -5.31 12.72
CA SER A 51 -1.17 -5.02 12.81
C SER A 51 -1.53 -3.82 11.95
N THR A 52 -2.70 -3.87 11.31
CA THR A 52 -3.20 -2.77 10.48
C THR A 52 -4.50 -2.24 11.04
N SER A 53 -4.59 -0.94 11.20
CA SER A 53 -5.78 -0.23 11.62
C SER A 53 -6.02 0.96 10.69
N GLY A 54 -7.03 0.85 9.82
CA GLY A 54 -7.28 1.83 8.78
C GLY A 54 -6.08 2.01 7.86
N ALA A 55 -5.55 3.22 7.79
CA ALA A 55 -4.43 3.60 6.94
C ALA A 55 -3.06 3.49 7.65
N VAL A 56 -2.98 2.84 8.81
CA VAL A 56 -1.75 2.69 9.59
C VAL A 56 -1.41 1.22 9.76
N MET A 57 -0.21 0.85 9.36
CA MET A 57 0.40 -0.45 9.65
C MET A 57 1.43 -0.27 10.77
N ASP A 58 1.18 -0.91 11.90
CA ASP A 58 2.10 -0.95 13.03
C ASP A 58 2.94 -2.22 12.98
N ILE A 59 4.24 -2.07 13.09
CA ILE A 59 5.23 -3.13 13.07
C ILE A 59 6.06 -3.05 14.36
N THR A 60 5.95 -4.06 15.21
CA THR A 60 6.71 -4.12 16.46
C THR A 60 7.66 -5.30 16.43
N GLY A 61 8.94 -5.02 16.39
CA GLY A 61 9.99 -6.04 16.38
C GLY A 61 10.07 -6.82 17.69
N LYS A 62 10.39 -8.10 17.60
CA LYS A 62 10.57 -9.00 18.76
C LYS A 62 12.02 -9.01 19.27
N THR A 63 12.95 -8.60 18.44
CA THR A 63 14.38 -8.57 18.73
C THR A 63 14.96 -7.18 18.48
N GLU A 64 16.21 -6.98 18.76
CA GLU A 64 16.90 -5.72 18.46
C GLU A 64 17.07 -5.52 16.95
N HIS A 65 17.27 -6.59 16.19
CA HIS A 65 17.42 -6.61 14.75
C HIS A 65 16.36 -7.52 14.13
N ASN A 66 15.52 -6.96 13.27
CA ASN A 66 14.36 -7.67 12.72
C ASN A 66 14.45 -7.74 11.20
N VAL A 67 14.27 -8.92 10.63
CA VAL A 67 14.22 -9.13 9.18
C VAL A 67 12.78 -9.40 8.78
N LEU A 68 12.29 -8.61 7.85
CA LEU A 68 10.92 -8.67 7.33
C LEU A 68 10.96 -8.92 5.82
N ARG A 69 10.08 -9.77 5.33
CA ARG A 69 9.96 -10.05 3.89
C ARG A 69 8.59 -9.63 3.41
N TRP A 70 8.58 -8.96 2.28
CA TRP A 70 7.41 -8.35 1.69
C TRP A 70 7.22 -8.83 0.25
N GLU A 71 5.99 -9.07 -0.16
CA GLU A 71 5.63 -9.18 -1.57
C GLU A 71 5.65 -7.80 -2.23
N ASP A 72 5.13 -6.81 -1.55
CA ASP A 72 5.18 -5.40 -1.96
C ASP A 72 5.45 -4.52 -0.74
N PHE A 73 6.28 -3.51 -0.89
CA PHE A 73 6.48 -2.49 0.13
C PHE A 73 6.21 -1.13 -0.51
N SER A 74 4.95 -0.84 -0.72
CA SER A 74 4.47 0.47 -1.16
C SER A 74 3.63 1.11 -0.06
N ILE A 75 3.55 2.44 -0.04
CA ILE A 75 2.77 3.20 0.94
C ILE A 75 2.06 4.31 0.18
N ASP A 76 0.73 4.29 0.15
CA ASP A 76 -0.05 5.29 -0.57
C ASP A 76 -0.11 6.61 0.20
N GLN A 77 -0.53 7.67 -0.47
CA GLN A 77 -0.73 8.97 0.15
C GLN A 77 -1.76 8.84 1.28
N ASN A 78 -1.46 9.43 2.44
CA ASN A 78 -2.23 9.32 3.68
C ASN A 78 -2.12 7.98 4.42
N GLU A 79 -1.31 7.05 3.95
CA GLU A 79 -0.98 5.84 4.67
C GLU A 79 0.34 5.97 5.43
N LYS A 80 0.48 5.13 6.44
CA LYS A 80 1.65 5.14 7.32
C LYS A 80 2.09 3.72 7.65
N VAL A 81 3.39 3.49 7.55
CA VAL A 81 4.06 2.37 8.20
C VAL A 81 4.81 2.90 9.42
N ARG A 82 4.51 2.34 10.58
CA ARG A 82 5.05 2.78 11.85
C ARG A 82 5.77 1.63 12.55
N PHE A 83 7.06 1.80 12.73
CA PHE A 83 7.91 0.87 13.48
C PHE A 83 7.95 1.26 14.96
N ASP A 84 7.82 0.28 15.85
CA ASP A 84 7.92 0.46 17.31
C ASP A 84 7.02 1.57 17.88
N GLY A 85 5.82 1.75 17.32
CA GLY A 85 4.93 2.82 17.74
C GLY A 85 5.49 4.23 17.50
N GLY A 86 6.46 4.39 16.59
CA GLY A 86 7.17 5.63 16.29
C GLY A 86 8.49 5.80 17.05
N SER A 87 8.85 4.88 17.94
CA SER A 87 10.12 4.92 18.67
C SER A 87 11.27 4.48 17.77
N GLN A 88 12.48 4.98 18.05
CA GLN A 88 13.69 4.68 17.27
C GLN A 88 14.62 3.74 18.06
N THR A 89 14.12 2.55 18.38
CA THR A 89 14.81 1.63 19.31
C THR A 89 15.39 0.39 18.64
N ARG A 90 14.82 -0.08 17.55
CA ARG A 90 15.19 -1.32 16.87
C ARG A 90 15.56 -1.11 15.42
N ASP A 91 16.26 -2.09 14.86
CA ASP A 91 16.63 -2.12 13.45
C ASP A 91 15.69 -3.02 12.66
N TYR A 92 15.36 -2.60 11.45
CA TYR A 92 14.42 -3.28 10.56
C TYR A 92 15.03 -3.42 9.17
N LEU A 93 15.27 -4.65 8.74
CA LEU A 93 15.66 -4.98 7.38
C LEU A 93 14.42 -5.44 6.60
N ASN A 94 13.93 -4.60 5.72
CA ASN A 94 12.78 -4.88 4.88
C ASN A 94 13.26 -5.36 3.51
N LEU A 95 12.98 -6.61 3.18
CA LEU A 95 13.38 -7.26 1.94
C LEU A 95 12.14 -7.45 1.06
N VAL A 96 12.09 -6.81 -0.10
CA VAL A 96 10.99 -6.96 -1.06
C VAL A 96 11.34 -8.07 -2.05
N THR A 97 10.53 -9.10 -2.09
CA THR A 97 10.73 -10.30 -2.91
C THR A 97 9.79 -10.37 -4.11
N GLY A 98 8.77 -9.52 -4.16
CA GLY A 98 7.87 -9.40 -5.32
C GLY A 98 8.51 -8.67 -6.50
N GLU A 99 7.80 -8.64 -7.61
CA GLU A 99 8.36 -8.14 -8.88
C GLU A 99 8.12 -6.64 -9.12
N GLY A 100 7.41 -5.97 -8.22
CA GLY A 100 7.09 -4.54 -8.31
C GLY A 100 8.12 -3.64 -7.65
N ALA A 101 8.25 -2.40 -8.14
CA ALA A 101 8.99 -1.36 -7.44
C ALA A 101 8.23 -0.89 -6.19
N SER A 102 8.95 -0.47 -5.16
CA SER A 102 8.36 0.16 -3.96
C SER A 102 8.05 1.62 -4.24
N ASN A 103 6.78 2.00 -4.13
CA ASN A 103 6.31 3.35 -4.35
C ASN A 103 5.89 3.98 -3.01
N ILE A 104 6.67 4.92 -2.52
CA ILE A 104 6.46 5.55 -1.22
C ILE A 104 5.87 6.95 -1.42
N TYR A 105 4.57 7.07 -1.22
CA TYR A 105 3.82 8.34 -1.22
C TYR A 105 3.43 8.77 0.19
N GLY A 106 3.37 7.83 1.13
CA GLY A 106 2.95 8.02 2.50
C GLY A 106 4.10 8.26 3.48
N THR A 107 3.91 7.82 4.71
CA THR A 107 4.82 8.08 5.83
C THR A 107 5.50 6.80 6.31
N ILE A 108 6.81 6.88 6.53
CA ILE A 108 7.58 5.89 7.29
C ILE A 108 8.01 6.54 8.60
N GLU A 109 7.66 5.92 9.72
CA GLU A 109 7.91 6.47 11.05
C GLU A 109 8.48 5.41 12.00
N GLY A 110 9.37 5.81 12.90
CA GLY A 110 9.99 4.92 13.89
C GLY A 110 11.12 4.06 13.30
N GLY A 111 11.64 3.18 14.13
CA GLY A 111 12.84 2.40 13.83
C GLY A 111 14.13 3.19 14.00
N ARG A 112 15.16 2.56 14.59
CA ARG A 112 16.50 3.15 14.75
C ARG A 112 17.21 3.20 13.40
N ASN A 113 17.35 2.05 12.74
CA ASN A 113 17.83 1.92 11.39
C ASN A 113 16.80 1.14 10.57
N VAL A 114 16.26 1.76 9.54
CA VAL A 114 15.32 1.12 8.62
C VAL A 114 16.02 0.91 7.29
N TYR A 115 16.15 -0.34 6.88
CA TYR A 115 16.69 -0.73 5.58
C TYR A 115 15.53 -1.18 4.70
N LEU A 116 15.48 -0.67 3.49
CA LEU A 116 14.55 -1.11 2.46
C LEU A 116 15.33 -1.57 1.22
N VAL A 117 15.18 -2.84 0.90
CA VAL A 117 15.88 -3.49 -0.21
C VAL A 117 14.84 -3.97 -1.22
N ASN A 118 14.88 -3.40 -2.42
CA ASN A 118 14.04 -3.82 -3.52
C ASN A 118 14.81 -3.81 -4.84
N PRO A 119 15.12 -4.98 -5.42
CA PRO A 119 15.84 -5.08 -6.69
C PRO A 119 15.14 -4.38 -7.86
N HIS A 120 13.82 -4.22 -7.78
CA HIS A 120 13.00 -3.60 -8.84
C HIS A 120 12.88 -2.07 -8.72
N GLY A 121 13.52 -1.50 -7.71
CA GLY A 121 13.57 -0.05 -7.52
C GLY A 121 12.74 0.46 -6.34
N ILE A 122 13.07 1.66 -5.91
CA ILE A 122 12.40 2.36 -4.82
C ILE A 122 12.19 3.81 -5.26
N LEU A 123 10.95 4.27 -5.22
CA LEU A 123 10.56 5.63 -5.56
C LEU A 123 9.96 6.33 -4.34
N PHE A 124 10.51 7.46 -3.98
CA PHE A 124 9.91 8.39 -3.01
C PHE A 124 9.25 9.54 -3.73
N ALA A 125 7.96 9.73 -3.49
CA ALA A 125 7.24 10.89 -4.01
C ALA A 125 7.58 12.15 -3.20
N ALA A 126 7.40 13.32 -3.80
CA ALA A 126 7.66 14.59 -3.12
C ALA A 126 6.80 14.83 -1.86
N VAL A 127 5.66 14.14 -1.74
CA VAL A 127 4.75 14.23 -0.61
C VAL A 127 5.07 13.23 0.51
N SER A 128 5.98 12.28 0.27
CA SER A 128 6.34 11.28 1.27
C SER A 128 7.05 11.90 2.47
N GLN A 129 6.89 11.27 3.63
CA GLN A 129 7.51 11.69 4.88
C GLN A 129 8.29 10.54 5.49
N VAL A 130 9.48 10.83 6.00
CA VAL A 130 10.34 9.86 6.67
C VAL A 130 10.77 10.44 8.02
N ASN A 131 10.43 9.73 9.08
CA ASN A 131 10.79 10.07 10.46
C ASN A 131 11.34 8.82 11.18
N THR A 132 12.51 8.39 10.78
CA THR A 132 13.25 7.26 11.34
C THR A 132 14.59 7.73 11.88
N GLY A 133 15.30 6.91 12.66
CA GLY A 133 16.65 7.23 13.08
C GLY A 133 17.61 7.33 11.91
N ALA A 134 17.58 6.33 11.02
CA ALA A 134 18.21 6.36 9.71
C ALA A 134 17.42 5.52 8.71
N LEU A 135 17.47 5.91 7.43
CA LEU A 135 16.87 5.15 6.33
C LEU A 135 17.96 4.80 5.31
N TYR A 136 18.07 3.50 5.00
CA TYR A 136 19.01 2.96 4.03
C TYR A 136 18.23 2.30 2.89
N LEU A 137 18.55 2.65 1.66
CA LEU A 137 17.88 2.15 0.46
C LEU A 137 18.86 1.37 -0.40
N SER A 138 18.42 0.22 -0.91
CA SER A 138 19.25 -0.61 -1.78
C SER A 138 18.43 -1.29 -2.86
N THR A 139 19.00 -1.39 -4.05
CA THR A 139 18.47 -2.20 -5.15
C THR A 139 19.29 -3.48 -5.36
N ALA A 140 20.07 -3.87 -4.37
CA ALA A 140 20.85 -5.10 -4.40
C ALA A 140 19.94 -6.35 -4.39
N ASN A 141 20.54 -7.49 -4.75
CA ASN A 141 19.85 -8.78 -4.66
C ASN A 141 19.46 -9.10 -3.22
N VAL A 142 18.18 -9.45 -3.01
CA VAL A 142 17.62 -9.71 -1.68
C VAL A 142 18.32 -10.86 -0.96
N ASP A 143 18.61 -11.94 -1.66
CA ASP A 143 19.25 -13.11 -1.04
C ASP A 143 20.71 -12.82 -0.62
N ALA A 144 21.43 -12.02 -1.40
CA ALA A 144 22.76 -11.58 -1.04
C ALA A 144 22.74 -10.70 0.22
N VAL A 145 21.80 -9.77 0.32
CA VAL A 145 21.63 -8.91 1.49
C VAL A 145 21.17 -9.72 2.70
N ALA A 146 20.24 -10.64 2.53
CA ALA A 146 19.75 -11.51 3.61
C ALA A 146 20.86 -12.40 4.16
N SER A 147 21.70 -12.95 3.29
CA SER A 147 22.87 -13.76 3.69
C SER A 147 23.89 -12.93 4.46
N ALA A 148 24.19 -11.72 4.02
CA ALA A 148 25.08 -10.81 4.73
C ALA A 148 24.51 -10.39 6.09
N ALA A 149 23.21 -10.10 6.18
CA ALA A 149 22.54 -9.77 7.42
C ALA A 149 22.56 -10.97 8.40
N GLY A 150 22.31 -12.18 7.93
CA GLY A 150 22.36 -13.40 8.75
C GLY A 150 23.71 -13.62 9.41
N THR A 151 24.80 -13.22 8.80
CA THR A 151 26.15 -13.27 9.41
C THR A 151 26.43 -12.11 10.35
N SER A 152 25.76 -10.98 10.18
CA SER A 152 25.99 -9.75 10.97
C SER A 152 25.00 -9.56 12.11
N TRP A 153 23.76 -10.03 11.94
CA TRP A 153 22.64 -9.80 12.87
C TRP A 153 22.23 -11.05 13.64
N GLY A 154 22.71 -12.23 13.23
CA GLY A 154 22.37 -13.53 13.79
C GLY A 154 23.43 -14.11 14.74
N GLY A 155 24.30 -13.27 15.20
CA GLY A 155 25.32 -13.66 16.16
C GLY A 155 24.83 -13.78 17.58
#